data_95026bdf923b8f664c863ac62e51dd6e
#
_entry.id   95026bdf923b8f664c863ac62e51dd6e
#
_cell.length_a   1.000
_cell.length_b   1.000
_cell.length_c   1.000
_cell.angle_alpha   90.00
_cell.angle_beta   90.00
_cell.angle_gamma   90.00
#
_symmetry.space_group_name_H-M   'P 1'
#
loop_
_entity.id
_entity.type
_entity.pdbx_description
1 polymer ?
#
loop_
_entity_poly.entity_id
_entity_poly.type
_entity_poly.pdbx_seq_one_letter_code
_entity_poly.pdbx_strand_id
1 'polypeptide(L)'
;MNNQINLEKLKENLGSRFSRDADFLNSVVTRLNIPKTSKVLDIGTGWGTMAIILALHGYRVITGEPEGSFWGDWKSVAKKAKVENMITFQPLNAENLPFEDASFDAVFLYTTLHHIGNKERAFVELIRIIRSKGLLVIIELTDDGVEQVRQRYPGHSAAIDPRDFIEEKELTNQIMESRILNAYIFKKNPQN
;
A
#
# COMPACT_ATOMS: atom_id res chain seq x y z
N MET A 1 14.89 10.36 -20.42
CA MET A 1 13.88 9.66 -21.25
C MET A 1 12.66 9.43 -20.36
N ASN A 2 11.54 10.06 -20.66
CA ASN A 2 10.28 9.81 -19.95
C ASN A 2 9.79 8.43 -20.35
N ASN A 3 10.12 7.40 -19.58
CA ASN A 3 9.42 6.11 -19.67
C ASN A 3 8.02 6.31 -19.09
N GLN A 4 7.10 6.78 -19.93
CA GLN A 4 5.70 6.81 -19.57
C GLN A 4 5.26 5.35 -19.33
N ILE A 5 4.77 5.06 -18.13
CA ILE A 5 4.28 3.72 -17.77
C ILE A 5 3.16 3.37 -18.75
N ASN A 6 3.36 2.32 -19.54
CA ASN A 6 2.29 1.81 -20.39
C ASN A 6 1.37 0.92 -19.55
N LEU A 7 0.52 1.57 -18.77
CA LEU A 7 -0.34 0.89 -17.78
C LEU A 7 -1.36 -0.03 -18.48
N GLU A 8 -1.89 0.35 -19.67
CA GLU A 8 -2.84 -0.45 -20.42
C GLU A 8 -2.25 -1.82 -20.78
N LYS A 9 -1.05 -1.84 -21.35
CA LYS A 9 -0.36 -3.09 -21.68
C LYS A 9 -0.09 -3.96 -20.44
N LEU A 10 0.17 -3.34 -19.28
CA LEU A 10 0.38 -4.07 -18.04
C LEU A 10 -0.94 -4.66 -17.51
N LYS A 11 -2.05 -3.93 -17.61
CA LYS A 11 -3.38 -4.42 -17.22
C LYS A 11 -3.77 -5.67 -18.00
N GLU A 12 -3.48 -5.74 -19.29
CA GLU A 12 -3.73 -6.93 -20.12
C GLU A 12 -2.91 -8.16 -19.66
N ASN A 13 -1.70 -7.95 -19.13
CA ASN A 13 -0.72 -9.01 -18.89
C ASN A 13 -0.60 -9.45 -17.42
N LEU A 14 -1.01 -8.62 -16.45
CA LEU A 14 -0.78 -8.87 -15.02
C LEU A 14 -1.99 -9.43 -14.26
N GLY A 15 -3.09 -9.68 -14.97
CA GLY A 15 -4.29 -10.32 -14.42
C GLY A 15 -5.35 -9.35 -13.89
N SER A 16 -6.54 -9.90 -13.63
CA SER A 16 -7.76 -9.12 -13.38
C SER A 16 -7.71 -8.24 -12.13
N ARG A 17 -7.01 -8.68 -11.06
CA ARG A 17 -6.87 -7.88 -9.83
C ARG A 17 -6.02 -6.63 -10.09
N PHE A 18 -4.86 -6.80 -10.77
CA PHE A 18 -4.03 -5.67 -11.16
C PHE A 18 -4.83 -4.73 -12.09
N SER A 19 -5.48 -5.28 -13.11
CA SER A 19 -6.26 -4.50 -14.09
C SER A 19 -7.36 -3.67 -13.42
N ARG A 20 -8.04 -4.22 -12.41
CA ARG A 20 -9.13 -3.54 -11.71
C ARG A 20 -8.66 -2.26 -10.98
N ASP A 21 -7.51 -2.34 -10.30
CA ASP A 21 -7.12 -1.33 -9.32
C ASP A 21 -5.96 -0.43 -9.79
N ALA A 22 -5.23 -0.84 -10.85
CA ALA A 22 -4.00 -0.19 -11.29
C ALA A 22 -4.15 1.31 -11.60
N ASP A 23 -5.25 1.72 -12.24
CA ASP A 23 -5.47 3.13 -12.59
C ASP A 23 -5.59 4.00 -11.35
N PHE A 24 -6.36 3.54 -10.37
CA PHE A 24 -6.54 4.27 -9.11
C PHE A 24 -5.22 4.33 -8.34
N LEU A 25 -4.54 3.20 -8.15
CA LEU A 25 -3.24 3.15 -7.45
C LEU A 25 -2.19 4.02 -8.14
N ASN A 26 -2.12 3.97 -9.47
CA ASN A 26 -1.23 4.82 -10.25
C ASN A 26 -1.55 6.32 -10.05
N SER A 27 -2.82 6.69 -10.00
CA SER A 27 -3.25 8.07 -9.76
C SER A 27 -2.84 8.54 -8.36
N VAL A 28 -2.98 7.69 -7.34
CA VAL A 28 -2.54 7.97 -5.97
C VAL A 28 -1.04 8.25 -5.94
N VAL A 29 -0.22 7.33 -6.46
CA VAL A 29 1.25 7.49 -6.45
C VAL A 29 1.69 8.72 -7.26
N THR A 30 1.05 8.99 -8.40
CA THR A 30 1.32 10.18 -9.21
C THR A 30 1.02 11.46 -8.44
N ARG A 31 -0.12 11.53 -7.75
CA ARG A 31 -0.55 12.71 -6.99
C ARG A 31 0.34 12.99 -5.78
N LEU A 32 0.81 11.94 -5.10
CA LEU A 32 1.71 12.08 -3.96
C LEU A 32 3.06 12.70 -4.33
N ASN A 33 3.53 12.45 -5.53
CA ASN A 33 4.76 13.02 -6.11
C ASN A 33 5.94 13.05 -5.13
N ILE A 34 6.13 11.94 -4.38
CA ILE A 34 7.24 11.81 -3.43
C ILE A 34 8.58 11.74 -4.18
N PRO A 35 9.69 12.23 -3.60
CA PRO A 35 11.01 12.17 -4.23
C PRO A 35 11.41 10.73 -4.58
N LYS A 36 12.06 10.51 -5.73
CA LYS A 36 12.49 9.16 -6.16
C LYS A 36 13.57 8.53 -5.28
N THR A 37 14.22 9.33 -4.46
CA THR A 37 15.19 8.91 -3.45
C THR A 37 14.55 8.43 -2.16
N SER A 38 13.22 8.54 -2.03
CA SER A 38 12.48 8.17 -0.83
C SER A 38 12.60 6.69 -0.51
N LYS A 39 12.73 6.39 0.78
CA LYS A 39 12.62 5.03 1.33
C LYS A 39 11.14 4.68 1.45
N VAL A 40 10.71 3.68 0.69
CA VAL A 40 9.31 3.29 0.57
C VAL A 40 9.10 1.88 1.10
N LEU A 41 8.09 1.70 1.93
CA LEU A 41 7.63 0.43 2.47
C LEU A 41 6.20 0.14 1.99
N ASP A 42 5.94 -1.10 1.62
CA ASP A 42 4.62 -1.64 1.31
C ASP A 42 4.33 -2.81 2.26
N ILE A 43 3.30 -2.69 3.08
CA ILE A 43 2.91 -3.73 4.05
C ILE A 43 1.69 -4.47 3.52
N GLY A 44 1.82 -5.79 3.42
CA GLY A 44 0.83 -6.63 2.79
C GLY A 44 1.10 -6.82 1.31
N THR A 45 2.16 -7.57 0.97
CA THR A 45 2.58 -7.81 -0.42
C THR A 45 1.44 -8.34 -1.30
N GLY A 46 0.66 -9.29 -0.80
CA GLY A 46 -0.42 -9.93 -1.53
C GLY A 46 0.05 -10.47 -2.89
N TRP A 47 -0.57 -10.00 -3.95
CA TRP A 47 -0.19 -10.29 -5.34
C TRP A 47 0.86 -9.31 -5.89
N GLY A 48 1.41 -8.43 -5.06
CA GLY A 48 2.43 -7.46 -5.43
C GLY A 48 1.89 -6.21 -6.11
N THR A 49 0.59 -6.01 -6.19
CA THR A 49 -0.01 -4.92 -6.98
C THR A 49 0.55 -3.56 -6.58
N MET A 50 0.55 -3.22 -5.27
CA MET A 50 1.03 -1.93 -4.81
C MET A 50 2.55 -1.80 -4.96
N ALA A 51 3.32 -2.82 -4.55
CA ALA A 51 4.78 -2.84 -4.73
C ALA A 51 5.19 -2.67 -6.20
N ILE A 52 4.47 -3.30 -7.14
CA ILE A 52 4.73 -3.18 -8.59
C ILE A 52 4.42 -1.75 -9.06
N ILE A 53 3.29 -1.16 -8.69
CA ILE A 53 2.96 0.23 -9.06
C ILE A 53 4.04 1.19 -8.55
N LEU A 54 4.47 1.05 -7.30
CA LEU A 54 5.56 1.86 -6.73
C LEU A 54 6.87 1.68 -7.49
N ALA A 55 7.23 0.43 -7.82
CA ALA A 55 8.43 0.13 -8.58
C ALA A 55 8.39 0.67 -10.03
N LEU A 56 7.23 0.64 -10.68
CA LEU A 56 7.01 1.26 -12.00
C LEU A 56 7.20 2.77 -11.95
N HIS A 57 6.88 3.41 -10.83
CA HIS A 57 7.18 4.82 -10.57
C HIS A 57 8.67 5.07 -10.24
N GLY A 58 9.51 4.04 -10.21
CA GLY A 58 10.96 4.15 -10.01
C GLY A 58 11.40 4.12 -8.55
N TYR A 59 10.54 3.74 -7.62
CA TYR A 59 10.93 3.55 -6.21
C TYR A 59 11.54 2.16 -6.01
N ARG A 60 12.56 2.10 -5.13
CA ARG A 60 12.98 0.83 -4.53
C ARG A 60 12.05 0.54 -3.36
N VAL A 61 11.38 -0.60 -3.39
CA VAL A 61 10.31 -0.95 -2.46
C VAL A 61 10.75 -2.10 -1.57
N ILE A 62 10.61 -1.95 -0.27
CA ILE A 62 10.60 -3.08 0.65
C ILE A 62 9.13 -3.46 0.80
N THR A 63 8.81 -4.76 0.67
CA THR A 63 7.45 -5.27 0.88
C THR A 63 7.51 -6.54 1.72
N GLY A 64 6.40 -6.89 2.40
CA GLY A 64 6.36 -8.11 3.19
C GLY A 64 4.97 -8.49 3.69
N GLU A 65 4.92 -9.74 4.15
CA GLU A 65 3.78 -10.41 4.77
C GLU A 65 4.22 -11.02 6.09
N PRO A 66 3.32 -11.33 7.01
CA PRO A 66 3.64 -12.15 8.16
C PRO A 66 4.27 -13.49 7.75
N GLU A 67 5.18 -14.00 8.56
CA GLU A 67 5.87 -15.27 8.29
C GLU A 67 4.86 -16.41 8.08
N GLY A 68 5.07 -17.21 7.05
CA GLY A 68 4.17 -18.31 6.68
C GLY A 68 2.93 -17.89 5.88
N SER A 69 2.69 -16.61 5.69
CA SER A 69 1.61 -16.13 4.82
C SER A 69 2.01 -16.22 3.35
N PHE A 70 1.06 -16.69 2.52
CA PHE A 70 1.23 -16.72 1.07
C PHE A 70 -0.10 -16.39 0.39
N TRP A 71 -0.14 -15.27 -0.32
CA TRP A 71 -1.35 -14.79 -0.98
C TRP A 71 -1.30 -14.91 -2.50
N GLY A 72 -0.11 -14.85 -3.09
CA GLY A 72 0.04 -14.95 -4.52
C GLY A 72 1.49 -14.93 -5.01
N ASP A 73 1.70 -15.33 -6.26
CA ASP A 73 3.02 -15.32 -6.90
C ASP A 73 3.39 -13.91 -7.40
N TRP A 74 3.59 -12.99 -6.46
CA TRP A 74 3.98 -11.61 -6.74
C TRP A 74 5.30 -11.53 -7.54
N LYS A 75 6.22 -12.47 -7.35
CA LYS A 75 7.52 -12.49 -8.05
C LYS A 75 7.36 -12.67 -9.55
N SER A 76 6.52 -13.61 -9.98
CA SER A 76 6.21 -13.81 -11.40
C SER A 76 5.51 -12.59 -11.99
N VAL A 77 4.62 -11.94 -11.23
CA VAL A 77 3.94 -10.72 -11.66
C VAL A 77 4.93 -9.56 -11.82
N ALA A 78 5.82 -9.35 -10.84
CA ALA A 78 6.86 -8.33 -10.88
C ALA A 78 7.85 -8.55 -12.05
N LYS A 79 8.21 -9.81 -12.33
CA LYS A 79 9.05 -10.17 -13.47
C LYS A 79 8.38 -9.85 -14.81
N LYS A 80 7.09 -10.14 -14.96
CA LYS A 80 6.31 -9.74 -16.14
C LYS A 80 6.27 -8.22 -16.32
N ALA A 81 6.17 -7.49 -15.22
CA ALA A 81 6.24 -6.03 -15.20
C ALA A 81 7.67 -5.48 -15.38
N LYS A 82 8.70 -6.31 -15.35
CA LYS A 82 10.14 -5.96 -15.43
C LYS A 82 10.63 -5.05 -14.31
N VAL A 83 10.10 -5.24 -13.12
CA VAL A 83 10.43 -4.45 -11.91
C VAL A 83 10.87 -5.30 -10.72
N GLU A 84 11.08 -6.59 -10.90
CA GLU A 84 11.46 -7.53 -9.83
C GLU A 84 12.73 -7.09 -9.07
N ASN A 85 13.67 -6.48 -9.75
CA ASN A 85 14.92 -5.98 -9.16
C ASN A 85 14.75 -4.69 -8.33
N MET A 86 13.57 -4.09 -8.36
CA MET A 86 13.22 -2.91 -7.59
C MET A 86 12.48 -3.25 -6.28
N ILE A 87 12.10 -4.53 -6.09
CA ILE A 87 11.28 -4.99 -4.99
C ILE A 87 12.08 -5.97 -4.13
N THR A 88 12.20 -5.66 -2.85
CA THR A 88 12.82 -6.53 -1.84
C THR A 88 11.73 -7.04 -0.91
N PHE A 89 11.61 -8.37 -0.81
CA PHE A 89 10.66 -9.00 0.12
C PHE A 89 11.37 -9.42 1.41
N GLN A 90 10.69 -9.19 2.55
CA GLN A 90 11.07 -9.77 3.83
C GLN A 90 9.81 -10.05 4.67
N PRO A 91 9.84 -11.01 5.62
CA PRO A 91 8.74 -11.20 6.55
C PRO A 91 8.47 -9.93 7.35
N LEU A 92 7.19 -9.50 7.42
CA LEU A 92 6.75 -8.30 8.14
C LEU A 92 5.44 -8.58 8.88
N ASN A 93 5.43 -8.29 10.17
CA ASN A 93 4.21 -8.18 10.95
C ASN A 93 3.97 -6.70 11.28
N ALA A 94 2.86 -6.14 10.80
CA ALA A 94 2.52 -4.74 11.02
C ALA A 94 2.42 -4.35 12.49
N GLU A 95 2.12 -5.31 13.37
CA GLU A 95 2.02 -5.12 14.83
C GLU A 95 3.38 -5.09 15.54
N ASN A 96 4.47 -5.45 14.84
CA ASN A 96 5.84 -5.45 15.36
C ASN A 96 6.84 -5.38 14.20
N LEU A 97 7.13 -4.18 13.72
CA LEU A 97 7.96 -3.94 12.54
C LEU A 97 9.45 -3.92 12.89
N PRO A 98 10.30 -4.69 12.17
CA PRO A 98 11.73 -4.80 12.46
C PRO A 98 12.53 -3.61 11.89
N PHE A 99 12.05 -2.41 12.11
CA PHE A 99 12.68 -1.18 11.64
C PHE A 99 12.88 -0.19 12.78
N GLU A 100 13.92 0.63 12.67
CA GLU A 100 14.15 1.74 13.58
C GLU A 100 13.11 2.85 13.41
N ASP A 101 12.97 3.70 14.41
CA ASP A 101 12.11 4.88 14.36
C ASP A 101 12.50 5.79 13.17
N ALA A 102 11.52 6.44 12.60
CA ALA A 102 11.73 7.39 11.51
C ALA A 102 12.57 6.82 10.33
N SER A 103 12.36 5.57 9.95
CA SER A 103 13.12 4.87 8.91
C SER A 103 12.62 5.16 7.49
N PHE A 104 11.33 5.48 7.31
CA PHE A 104 10.69 5.57 6.01
C PHE A 104 10.12 6.95 5.72
N ASP A 105 10.20 7.34 4.44
CA ASP A 105 9.60 8.56 3.93
C ASP A 105 8.12 8.34 3.55
N ALA A 106 7.77 7.13 3.13
CA ALA A 106 6.39 6.74 2.85
C ALA A 106 6.16 5.25 3.14
N VAL A 107 5.02 4.96 3.76
CA VAL A 107 4.55 3.60 4.07
C VAL A 107 3.18 3.42 3.44
N PHE A 108 3.00 2.32 2.71
CA PHE A 108 1.77 1.98 2.02
C PHE A 108 1.17 0.70 2.59
N LEU A 109 -0.16 0.67 2.70
CA LEU A 109 -0.98 -0.52 2.91
C LEU A 109 -2.08 -0.50 1.84
N TYR A 110 -2.18 -1.58 1.07
CA TYR A 110 -3.22 -1.71 0.07
C TYR A 110 -4.05 -2.97 0.30
N THR A 111 -5.33 -2.79 0.65
CA THR A 111 -6.27 -3.84 1.04
C THR A 111 -5.67 -4.81 2.08
N THR A 112 -5.05 -4.25 3.11
CA THR A 112 -4.28 -4.98 4.12
C THR A 112 -4.76 -4.72 5.53
N LEU A 113 -5.19 -3.50 5.85
CA LEU A 113 -5.54 -3.10 7.21
C LEU A 113 -6.65 -3.98 7.81
N HIS A 114 -7.65 -4.37 7.00
CA HIS A 114 -8.75 -5.21 7.45
C HIS A 114 -8.32 -6.65 7.83
N HIS A 115 -7.13 -7.09 7.43
CA HIS A 115 -6.54 -8.38 7.82
C HIS A 115 -5.71 -8.31 9.11
N ILE A 116 -5.33 -7.11 9.58
CA ILE A 116 -4.51 -6.94 10.78
C ILE A 116 -5.36 -7.19 12.03
N GLY A 117 -4.88 -8.03 12.95
CA GLY A 117 -5.59 -8.41 14.16
C GLY A 117 -5.70 -7.25 15.16
N ASN A 118 -4.57 -6.68 15.55
CA ASN A 118 -4.51 -5.53 16.46
C ASN A 118 -4.12 -4.27 15.69
N LYS A 119 -5.12 -3.53 15.24
CA LYS A 119 -4.95 -2.33 14.41
C LYS A 119 -4.31 -1.18 15.18
N GLU A 120 -4.69 -0.99 16.44
CA GLU A 120 -4.13 0.04 17.32
C GLU A 120 -2.62 -0.17 17.47
N ARG A 121 -2.20 -1.41 17.70
CA ARG A 121 -0.78 -1.75 17.78
C ARG A 121 -0.06 -1.51 16.45
N ALA A 122 -0.67 -1.88 15.34
CA ALA A 122 -0.12 -1.63 14.03
C ALA A 122 0.04 -0.13 13.75
N PHE A 123 -0.94 0.70 14.11
CA PHE A 123 -0.83 2.15 13.93
C PHE A 123 0.31 2.76 14.76
N VAL A 124 0.54 2.29 15.99
CA VAL A 124 1.70 2.70 16.80
C VAL A 124 3.00 2.42 16.03
N GLU A 125 3.16 1.22 15.48
CA GLU A 125 4.35 0.85 14.72
C GLU A 125 4.48 1.64 13.40
N LEU A 126 3.39 1.79 12.65
CA LEU A 126 3.36 2.56 11.40
C LEU A 126 3.79 4.01 11.63
N ILE A 127 3.25 4.66 12.66
CA ILE A 127 3.59 6.04 13.02
C ILE A 127 5.05 6.12 13.50
N ARG A 128 5.51 5.14 14.28
CA ARG A 128 6.89 5.09 14.78
C ARG A 128 7.91 5.10 13.66
N ILE A 129 7.73 4.24 12.65
CA ILE A 129 8.71 4.06 11.57
C ILE A 129 8.69 5.18 10.51
N ILE A 130 7.65 6.00 10.46
CA ILE A 130 7.55 7.10 9.51
C ILE A 130 8.30 8.31 10.01
N ARG A 131 9.11 8.93 9.14
CA ARG A 131 9.83 10.17 9.40
C ARG A 131 8.89 11.34 9.64
N SER A 132 9.38 12.37 10.33
CA SER A 132 8.73 13.68 10.36
C SER A 132 8.44 14.15 8.92
N LYS A 133 7.22 14.61 8.66
CA LYS A 133 6.68 14.98 7.34
C LYS A 133 6.53 13.81 6.35
N GLY A 134 6.82 12.57 6.77
CA GLY A 134 6.59 11.36 5.96
C GLY A 134 5.10 11.04 5.82
N LEU A 135 4.78 10.09 4.96
CA LEU A 135 3.42 9.73 4.56
C LEU A 135 3.08 8.30 5.00
N LEU A 136 1.89 8.13 5.55
CA LEU A 136 1.20 6.85 5.67
C LEU A 136 0.04 6.86 4.67
N VAL A 137 0.01 5.90 3.77
CA VAL A 137 -1.00 5.79 2.73
C VAL A 137 -1.71 4.46 2.87
N ILE A 138 -2.97 4.50 3.30
CA ILE A 138 -3.79 3.30 3.49
C ILE A 138 -4.89 3.32 2.43
N ILE A 139 -4.94 2.26 1.63
CA ILE A 139 -5.91 2.13 0.55
C ILE A 139 -6.79 0.93 0.87
N GLU A 140 -8.06 1.18 1.09
CA GLU A 140 -9.04 0.16 1.48
C GLU A 140 -10.28 0.20 0.58
N LEU A 141 -11.01 -0.93 0.58
CA LEU A 141 -12.26 -1.07 -0.16
C LEU A 141 -13.33 -0.16 0.43
N THR A 142 -14.12 0.45 -0.44
CA THR A 142 -15.41 1.05 -0.09
C THR A 142 -16.46 -0.05 0.14
N ASP A 143 -17.67 0.30 0.58
CA ASP A 143 -18.78 -0.66 0.66
C ASP A 143 -19.09 -1.30 -0.70
N ASP A 144 -19.11 -0.50 -1.79
CA ASP A 144 -19.25 -1.02 -3.16
C ASP A 144 -18.11 -1.98 -3.53
N GLY A 145 -16.89 -1.66 -3.12
CA GLY A 145 -15.73 -2.51 -3.33
C GLY A 145 -15.83 -3.83 -2.57
N VAL A 146 -16.27 -3.80 -1.32
CA VAL A 146 -16.52 -4.99 -0.50
C VAL A 146 -17.62 -5.85 -1.12
N GLU A 147 -18.74 -5.25 -1.56
CA GLU A 147 -19.81 -5.98 -2.22
C GLU A 147 -19.32 -6.70 -3.49
N GLN A 148 -18.51 -6.03 -4.30
CA GLN A 148 -17.90 -6.63 -5.48
C GLN A 148 -16.96 -7.81 -5.13
N VAL A 149 -16.16 -7.70 -4.07
CA VAL A 149 -15.28 -8.78 -3.62
C VAL A 149 -16.07 -9.95 -3.06
N ARG A 150 -17.16 -9.68 -2.32
CA ARG A 150 -18.04 -10.70 -1.74
C ARG A 150 -18.74 -11.58 -2.78
N GLN A 151 -18.92 -11.11 -4.00
CA GLN A 151 -19.44 -11.97 -5.10
C GLN A 151 -18.55 -13.19 -5.31
N ARG A 152 -17.24 -13.08 -5.06
CA ARG A 152 -16.28 -14.18 -5.20
C ARG A 152 -15.85 -14.77 -3.84
N TYR A 153 -15.84 -13.95 -2.81
CA TYR A 153 -15.41 -14.30 -1.44
C TYR A 153 -16.49 -13.84 -0.43
N PRO A 154 -17.59 -14.60 -0.27
CA PRO A 154 -18.74 -14.17 0.54
C PRO A 154 -18.41 -13.81 2.00
N GLY A 155 -17.34 -14.41 2.57
CA GLY A 155 -16.89 -14.14 3.93
C GLY A 155 -15.96 -12.94 4.09
N HIS A 156 -15.78 -12.11 3.04
CA HIS A 156 -14.92 -10.91 3.15
C HIS A 156 -15.45 -9.95 4.21
N SER A 157 -14.55 -9.36 5.01
CA SER A 157 -14.87 -8.38 6.06
C SER A 157 -15.60 -7.15 5.49
N ALA A 158 -16.24 -6.38 6.36
CA ALA A 158 -16.82 -5.10 6.00
C ALA A 158 -15.73 -4.08 5.61
N ALA A 159 -16.15 -3.00 4.97
CA ALA A 159 -15.29 -1.85 4.75
C ALA A 159 -14.78 -1.30 6.09
N ILE A 160 -13.59 -0.75 6.09
CA ILE A 160 -12.93 -0.20 7.27
C ILE A 160 -12.47 1.21 6.98
N ASP A 161 -12.69 2.12 7.91
CA ASP A 161 -12.14 3.47 7.86
C ASP A 161 -10.87 3.54 8.73
N PRO A 162 -9.69 3.75 8.14
CA PRO A 162 -8.45 3.85 8.90
C PRO A 162 -8.44 4.98 9.95
N ARG A 163 -9.29 6.00 9.78
CA ARG A 163 -9.37 7.14 10.71
C ARG A 163 -9.91 6.75 12.08
N ASP A 164 -10.65 5.65 12.18
CA ASP A 164 -11.18 5.14 13.44
C ASP A 164 -10.08 4.67 14.42
N PHE A 165 -8.84 4.51 13.92
CA PHE A 165 -7.69 3.99 14.69
C PHE A 165 -6.60 5.03 14.90
N ILE A 166 -6.82 6.29 14.54
CA ILE A 166 -5.79 7.35 14.58
C ILE A 166 -6.30 8.52 15.42
N GLU A 167 -5.50 8.93 16.41
CA GLU A 167 -5.72 10.21 17.07
C GLU A 167 -5.23 11.37 16.18
N GLU A 168 -6.11 12.36 15.92
CA GLU A 168 -5.85 13.48 14.97
C GLU A 168 -4.65 14.37 15.30
N LYS A 169 -4.10 14.28 16.52
CA LYS A 169 -3.04 15.19 16.99
C LYS A 169 -1.70 15.03 16.26
N GLU A 170 -1.41 13.85 15.73
CA GLU A 170 -0.10 13.55 15.14
C GLU A 170 -0.07 13.58 13.62
N LEU A 171 -1.24 13.48 13.00
CA LEU A 171 -1.37 13.30 11.55
C LEU A 171 -2.43 14.26 10.97
N THR A 172 -2.09 14.88 9.84
CA THR A 172 -3.11 15.48 8.96
C THR A 172 -3.52 14.46 7.91
N ASN A 173 -4.80 14.44 7.52
CA ASN A 173 -5.29 13.48 6.54
C ASN A 173 -5.90 14.15 5.31
N GLN A 174 -5.84 13.45 4.17
CA GLN A 174 -6.54 13.72 2.93
C GLN A 174 -7.06 12.40 2.38
N ILE A 175 -8.18 12.43 1.66
CA ILE A 175 -8.77 11.24 1.05
C ILE A 175 -8.80 11.46 -0.47
N MET A 176 -8.39 10.42 -1.20
CA MET A 176 -8.71 10.27 -2.62
C MET A 176 -9.74 9.15 -2.73
N GLU A 177 -10.86 9.47 -3.33
CA GLU A 177 -12.01 8.57 -3.43
C GLU A 177 -12.14 7.99 -4.82
N SER A 178 -12.56 6.73 -4.89
CA SER A 178 -13.10 6.11 -6.10
C SER A 178 -14.33 5.29 -5.74
N ARG A 179 -14.97 4.67 -6.74
CA ARG A 179 -16.13 3.85 -6.49
C ARG A 179 -15.84 2.66 -5.57
N ILE A 180 -14.69 2.00 -5.74
CA ILE A 180 -14.37 0.73 -5.07
C ILE A 180 -13.21 0.80 -4.08
N LEU A 181 -12.44 1.87 -4.09
CA LEU A 181 -11.27 2.09 -3.23
C LEU A 181 -11.25 3.52 -2.72
N ASN A 182 -10.89 3.70 -1.46
CA ASN A 182 -10.50 4.98 -0.91
C ASN A 182 -9.03 4.93 -0.49
N ALA A 183 -8.26 5.97 -0.84
CA ALA A 183 -6.91 6.15 -0.36
C ALA A 183 -6.88 7.25 0.71
N TYR A 184 -6.56 6.85 1.93
CA TYR A 184 -6.38 7.71 3.09
C TYR A 184 -4.90 8.07 3.19
N ILE A 185 -4.59 9.35 3.03
CA ILE A 185 -3.22 9.86 3.01
C ILE A 185 -3.00 10.65 4.29
N PHE A 186 -2.22 10.08 5.20
CA PHE A 186 -1.86 10.71 6.47
C PHE A 186 -0.45 11.26 6.35
N LYS A 187 -0.25 12.51 6.76
CA LYS A 187 1.06 13.14 6.82
C LYS A 187 1.43 13.36 8.28
N LYS A 188 2.60 12.82 8.67
CA LYS A 188 3.12 12.99 10.03
C LYS A 188 3.52 14.44 10.25
N ASN A 189 2.96 15.04 11.30
CA ASN A 189 3.28 16.41 11.69
C ASN A 189 4.75 16.52 12.11
N PRO A 190 5.40 17.68 11.93
CA PRO A 190 6.70 17.92 12.52
C PRO A 190 6.59 17.73 14.04
N GLN A 191 7.49 16.95 14.61
CA GLN A 191 7.66 16.96 16.07
C GLN A 191 8.31 18.30 16.42
N ASN A 192 7.70 19.05 17.33
CA ASN A 192 8.28 20.27 17.90
C ASN A 192 9.48 19.94 18.77
#